data_31807a594c8ede41522c151d0b3caaad
#
_entry.id   31807a594c8ede41522c151d0b3caaad
#
_cell.length_a   1.000
_cell.length_b   1.000
_cell.length_c   1.000
_cell.angle_alpha   90.00
_cell.angle_beta   90.00
_cell.angle_gamma   90.00
#
_symmetry.space_group_name_H-M   'P 1'
#
loop_
_entity.id
_entity.type
_entity.pdbx_description
1 polymer ?
#
loop_
_entity_poly.entity_id
_entity_poly.type
_entity_poly.pdbx_seq_one_letter_code
_entity_poly.pdbx_strand_id
1 'polypeptide(L)'
;MSITTVKATFDGQEYTLTFNETTRKYETVIVPAKTSHNEEGGYFNTEITATNDKGVSTTTDGTNIPGLRLTVQEEVPPTIQLLSPAEGILTTNVPTFVVEAFDEENGSGIDPSSLSMLIDGVEGDISTQATEKGYQFTYTPRNELSEGNHSLTTSIQDNDGNQASLSSVYIVDTVPPELTVNEYRQIVDDESITVEGVTKDVTTSPVTLLVGGEEAAIDEHGQFSHTVSLRVGENYITVTATDKAGLSSSFRLYVIRLITDRIQADIEELLTILSKEDQTEEELIQLAQTSYKGAYNETDMNRVTTAAEFLSDSLYSRGYINPYVPVNPEPGRDYWVKENKPTLEQSKGYVSNVKRIRETFHFVPDLPEAPSDMQSFTFQEANNLEKILVQVESMFQWMDKSYLMAGEAMCGEF
;
A
#
# COMPACT_ATOMS: atom_id res chain seq x y z
N MET A 1 53.79 -57.21 42.67
CA MET A 1 52.91 -56.04 42.84
C MET A 1 51.84 -56.14 41.77
N SER A 2 50.64 -56.35 42.18
CA SER A 2 49.46 -56.30 41.28
C SER A 2 48.81 -54.95 41.37
N ILE A 3 48.33 -54.43 40.24
CA ILE A 3 47.53 -53.21 40.19
C ILE A 3 46.13 -53.57 40.66
N THR A 4 45.61 -52.83 41.64
CA THR A 4 44.29 -53.06 42.24
C THR A 4 43.25 -52.08 41.74
N THR A 5 43.63 -50.84 41.41
CA THR A 5 42.72 -49.81 40.95
C THR A 5 43.43 -48.92 39.95
N VAL A 6 42.73 -48.56 38.84
CA VAL A 6 43.14 -47.53 37.91
C VAL A 6 42.00 -46.54 37.79
N LYS A 7 42.32 -45.28 37.93
CA LYS A 7 41.35 -44.16 37.82
C LYS A 7 41.86 -43.18 36.80
N ALA A 8 40.93 -42.55 36.05
CA ALA A 8 41.17 -41.39 35.24
C ALA A 8 40.46 -40.18 35.83
N THR A 9 41.11 -39.04 35.83
CA THR A 9 40.46 -37.76 36.09
C THR A 9 40.38 -37.02 34.77
N PHE A 10 39.16 -36.77 34.33
CA PHE A 10 38.85 -36.06 33.07
C PHE A 10 37.87 -34.93 33.40
N ASP A 11 38.17 -33.69 33.00
CA ASP A 11 37.38 -32.48 33.27
C ASP A 11 36.94 -32.39 34.75
N GLY A 12 37.88 -32.68 35.69
CA GLY A 12 37.65 -32.65 37.14
C GLY A 12 36.83 -33.81 37.69
N GLN A 13 36.34 -34.74 36.88
CA GLN A 13 35.58 -35.92 37.29
C GLN A 13 36.44 -37.16 37.30
N GLU A 14 36.22 -38.04 38.32
CA GLU A 14 36.97 -39.25 38.48
C GLU A 14 36.20 -40.45 37.91
N TYR A 15 36.86 -41.24 37.05
CA TYR A 15 36.36 -42.45 36.41
C TYR A 15 37.18 -43.65 36.82
N THR A 16 36.57 -44.73 37.24
CA THR A 16 37.25 -46.00 37.53
C THR A 16 37.36 -46.80 36.24
N LEU A 17 38.59 -47.24 35.89
CA LEU A 17 38.85 -48.09 34.74
C LEU A 17 38.77 -49.53 35.14
N THR A 18 38.09 -50.37 34.35
CA THR A 18 38.00 -51.82 34.53
C THR A 18 38.99 -52.53 33.61
N PHE A 19 39.62 -53.59 34.14
CA PHE A 19 40.53 -54.39 33.32
C PHE A 19 39.75 -55.26 32.31
N ASN A 20 40.06 -55.09 31.03
CA ASN A 20 39.44 -55.88 29.99
C ASN A 20 40.40 -57.05 29.63
N GLU A 21 39.97 -58.29 29.92
CA GLU A 21 40.76 -59.52 29.70
C GLU A 21 41.10 -59.76 28.21
N THR A 22 40.20 -59.29 27.30
CA THR A 22 40.40 -59.47 25.84
C THR A 22 41.45 -58.51 25.30
N THR A 23 41.40 -57.25 25.64
CA THR A 23 42.33 -56.22 25.20
C THR A 23 43.58 -56.13 26.05
N ARG A 24 43.52 -56.71 27.26
CA ARG A 24 44.59 -56.66 28.29
C ARG A 24 44.94 -55.22 28.71
N LYS A 25 43.89 -54.36 28.73
CA LYS A 25 44.01 -52.93 29.08
C LYS A 25 42.98 -52.56 30.14
N TYR A 26 43.24 -51.47 30.87
CA TYR A 26 42.24 -50.80 31.71
C TYR A 26 41.44 -49.83 30.87
N GLU A 27 40.14 -49.96 30.87
CA GLU A 27 39.23 -49.21 29.99
C GLU A 27 38.06 -48.63 30.75
N THR A 28 37.58 -47.47 30.34
CA THR A 28 36.34 -46.87 30.74
C THR A 28 35.76 -46.07 29.57
N VAL A 29 34.45 -45.78 29.63
CA VAL A 29 33.80 -44.88 28.68
C VAL A 29 33.58 -43.55 29.39
N ILE A 30 34.02 -42.49 28.76
CA ILE A 30 33.80 -41.11 29.20
C ILE A 30 32.93 -40.45 28.17
N VAL A 31 31.79 -39.85 28.63
CA VAL A 31 30.94 -38.99 27.78
C VAL A 31 31.21 -37.56 28.22
N PRO A 32 31.92 -36.78 27.41
CA PRO A 32 32.23 -35.39 27.72
C PRO A 32 30.94 -34.55 27.81
N ALA A 33 30.87 -33.58 28.71
CA ALA A 33 29.74 -32.67 28.88
C ALA A 33 29.94 -31.37 28.08
N LYS A 34 31.13 -31.13 27.54
CA LYS A 34 31.51 -29.94 26.75
C LYS A 34 32.61 -30.25 25.75
N THR A 35 32.75 -29.41 24.74
CA THR A 35 33.88 -29.45 23.81
C THR A 35 35.17 -29.04 24.51
N SER A 36 36.33 -29.45 23.94
CA SER A 36 37.65 -28.99 24.39
C SER A 36 38.15 -27.72 23.72
N HIS A 37 37.36 -27.16 22.80
CA HIS A 37 37.77 -25.96 22.05
C HIS A 37 38.15 -24.79 22.98
N ASN A 38 37.38 -24.60 24.03
CA ASN A 38 37.53 -23.49 24.99
C ASN A 38 38.53 -23.81 26.15
N GLU A 39 39.14 -25.02 26.16
CA GLU A 39 40.15 -25.40 27.13
C GLU A 39 41.52 -24.87 26.72
N GLU A 40 42.41 -24.66 27.69
CA GLU A 40 43.78 -24.23 27.42
C GLU A 40 44.55 -25.25 26.56
N GLY A 41 44.92 -24.83 25.39
CA GLY A 41 45.60 -25.67 24.38
C GLY A 41 44.65 -26.52 23.53
N GLY A 42 43.32 -26.38 23.68
CA GLY A 42 42.30 -27.08 22.87
C GLY A 42 42.13 -28.58 23.21
N TYR A 43 42.52 -29.01 24.42
CA TYR A 43 42.41 -30.39 24.86
C TYR A 43 42.17 -30.47 26.35
N PHE A 44 41.54 -31.56 26.81
CA PHE A 44 41.49 -31.92 28.23
C PHE A 44 42.78 -32.66 28.62
N ASN A 45 43.47 -32.18 29.66
CA ASN A 45 44.63 -32.85 30.24
C ASN A 45 44.13 -33.94 31.19
N THR A 46 44.05 -35.21 30.69
CA THR A 46 43.56 -36.34 31.46
C THR A 46 44.66 -36.88 32.36
N GLU A 47 44.35 -37.07 33.65
CA GLU A 47 45.26 -37.67 34.60
C GLU A 47 44.90 -39.14 34.84
N ILE A 48 45.87 -40.03 34.84
CA ILE A 48 45.70 -41.44 35.17
C ILE A 48 46.48 -41.78 36.45
N THR A 49 45.77 -42.34 37.42
CA THR A 49 46.36 -42.82 38.70
C THR A 49 46.16 -44.32 38.82
N ALA A 50 47.27 -45.04 38.94
CA ALA A 50 47.27 -46.48 39.20
C ALA A 50 47.72 -46.78 40.63
N THR A 51 46.96 -47.59 41.38
CA THR A 51 47.23 -47.96 42.75
C THR A 51 47.48 -49.49 42.84
N ASN A 52 48.50 -49.89 43.55
CA ASN A 52 48.86 -51.31 43.71
C ASN A 52 48.27 -51.92 45.04
N ASP A 53 48.49 -53.20 45.22
CA ASP A 53 48.06 -54.02 46.41
C ASP A 53 48.66 -53.58 47.75
N LYS A 54 49.64 -52.68 47.78
CA LYS A 54 50.22 -52.05 48.94
C LYS A 54 49.76 -50.63 49.21
N GLY A 55 48.80 -50.13 48.42
CA GLY A 55 48.26 -48.74 48.50
C GLY A 55 49.20 -47.68 47.94
N VAL A 56 50.24 -48.05 47.20
CA VAL A 56 51.13 -47.08 46.56
C VAL A 56 50.56 -46.70 45.22
N SER A 57 50.39 -45.39 44.97
CA SER A 57 49.86 -44.83 43.75
C SER A 57 50.93 -44.16 42.94
N THR A 58 50.77 -44.23 41.61
CA THR A 58 51.55 -43.47 40.60
C THR A 58 50.58 -42.77 39.68
N THR A 59 50.83 -41.49 39.48
CA THR A 59 50.02 -40.64 38.64
C THR A 59 50.81 -40.13 37.46
N THR A 60 50.16 -40.02 36.30
CA THR A 60 50.70 -39.41 35.08
C THR A 60 49.59 -38.66 34.32
N ASP A 61 49.95 -37.71 33.49
CA ASP A 61 49.00 -36.87 32.74
C ASP A 61 49.51 -36.59 31.34
N GLY A 62 48.77 -35.75 30.58
CA GLY A 62 49.11 -35.33 29.25
C GLY A 62 50.35 -34.44 29.12
N THR A 63 50.88 -33.92 30.25
CA THR A 63 52.15 -33.21 30.28
C THR A 63 53.28 -34.17 30.04
N ASN A 64 53.19 -35.35 30.66
CA ASN A 64 54.18 -36.43 30.57
C ASN A 64 53.91 -37.38 29.38
N ILE A 65 52.63 -37.63 29.07
CA ILE A 65 52.19 -38.57 28.04
C ILE A 65 51.26 -37.83 27.07
N PRO A 66 51.72 -37.39 25.89
CA PRO A 66 50.86 -36.62 24.94
C PRO A 66 49.56 -37.33 24.57
N GLY A 67 49.49 -38.66 24.59
CA GLY A 67 48.23 -39.39 24.34
C GLY A 67 47.13 -39.25 25.41
N LEU A 68 47.41 -38.59 26.54
CA LEU A 68 46.43 -38.26 27.57
C LEU A 68 45.84 -36.81 27.38
N ARG A 69 46.25 -36.14 26.32
CA ARG A 69 45.60 -34.90 25.84
C ARG A 69 44.44 -35.31 24.96
N LEU A 70 43.24 -35.23 25.46
CA LEU A 70 42.05 -35.65 24.73
C LEU A 70 41.35 -34.43 24.10
N THR A 71 41.28 -34.42 22.78
CA THR A 71 40.46 -33.45 22.05
C THR A 71 39.05 -33.98 21.96
N VAL A 72 38.10 -33.14 22.31
CA VAL A 72 36.66 -33.38 22.22
C VAL A 72 36.08 -32.33 21.30
N GLN A 73 35.43 -32.77 20.25
CA GLN A 73 34.64 -31.90 19.35
C GLN A 73 33.15 -32.18 19.56
N GLU A 74 32.35 -31.15 19.46
CA GLU A 74 30.92 -31.31 19.38
C GLU A 74 30.43 -31.60 17.98
N GLU A 75 29.20 -32.07 17.84
CA GLU A 75 28.57 -32.37 16.55
C GLU A 75 27.23 -31.60 16.39
N VAL A 76 26.95 -30.66 17.30
CA VAL A 76 25.69 -29.88 17.30
C VAL A 76 25.93 -28.58 16.50
N PRO A 77 25.20 -28.36 15.40
CA PRO A 77 25.36 -27.10 14.64
C PRO A 77 24.82 -25.90 15.42
N PRO A 78 25.35 -24.69 15.19
CA PRO A 78 24.84 -23.48 15.80
C PRO A 78 23.41 -23.17 15.37
N THR A 79 22.72 -22.33 16.12
CA THR A 79 21.39 -21.84 15.79
C THR A 79 21.46 -20.50 15.11
N ILE A 80 20.71 -20.33 14.00
CA ILE A 80 20.54 -19.06 13.29
C ILE A 80 19.11 -18.60 13.44
N GLN A 81 18.90 -17.33 13.83
CA GLN A 81 17.61 -16.71 13.95
C GLN A 81 17.55 -15.40 13.16
N LEU A 82 16.56 -15.26 12.26
CA LEU A 82 16.24 -14.00 11.63
C LEU A 82 15.53 -13.10 12.61
N LEU A 83 16.05 -11.92 12.86
CA LEU A 83 15.46 -10.92 13.76
C LEU A 83 14.64 -9.88 12.99
N SER A 84 15.11 -9.44 11.83
CA SER A 84 14.47 -8.39 11.03
C SER A 84 15.01 -8.39 9.60
N PRO A 85 14.15 -8.01 8.62
CA PRO A 85 12.70 -7.92 8.70
C PRO A 85 12.06 -9.31 8.80
N ALA A 86 10.80 -9.38 9.25
CA ALA A 86 10.03 -10.62 9.09
C ALA A 86 9.87 -10.96 7.61
N GLU A 87 9.76 -12.24 7.29
CA GLU A 87 9.49 -12.69 5.92
C GLU A 87 8.22 -12.06 5.37
N GLY A 88 8.24 -11.68 4.10
CA GLY A 88 7.09 -11.07 3.44
C GLY A 88 7.46 -9.98 2.44
N ILE A 89 6.64 -8.93 2.40
CA ILE A 89 6.79 -7.84 1.44
C ILE A 89 7.63 -6.72 2.07
N LEU A 90 8.58 -6.22 1.29
CA LEU A 90 9.47 -5.11 1.63
C LEU A 90 9.15 -3.91 0.73
N THR A 91 8.86 -2.77 1.35
CA THR A 91 8.57 -1.51 0.65
C THR A 91 9.82 -0.64 0.45
N THR A 92 11.00 -1.25 0.50
CA THR A 92 12.28 -0.62 0.22
C THR A 92 13.14 -1.55 -0.62
N ASN A 93 13.83 -0.99 -1.58
CA ASN A 93 14.79 -1.72 -2.43
C ASN A 93 16.19 -1.83 -1.84
N VAL A 94 16.47 -1.23 -0.68
CA VAL A 94 17.71 -1.38 0.09
C VAL A 94 17.37 -1.77 1.53
N PRO A 95 16.83 -2.98 1.75
CA PRO A 95 16.48 -3.46 3.08
C PRO A 95 17.72 -3.78 3.91
N THR A 96 17.58 -3.71 5.23
CA THR A 96 18.59 -4.16 6.17
C THR A 96 18.11 -5.42 6.85
N PHE A 97 18.90 -6.50 6.78
CA PHE A 97 18.59 -7.79 7.41
C PHE A 97 19.43 -7.96 8.66
N VAL A 98 18.80 -8.40 9.73
CA VAL A 98 19.45 -8.64 11.02
C VAL A 98 19.24 -10.10 11.40
N VAL A 99 20.35 -10.81 11.57
CA VAL A 99 20.36 -12.23 11.95
C VAL A 99 21.18 -12.38 13.22
N GLU A 100 20.73 -13.22 14.15
CA GLU A 100 21.51 -13.64 15.31
C GLU A 100 21.93 -15.09 15.13
N ALA A 101 23.20 -15.38 15.46
CA ALA A 101 23.69 -16.75 15.55
C ALA A 101 24.28 -16.99 16.93
N PHE A 102 23.93 -18.13 17.51
CA PHE A 102 24.39 -18.54 18.82
C PHE A 102 24.57 -20.06 18.88
N ASP A 103 25.42 -20.47 19.79
CA ASP A 103 25.72 -21.85 20.05
C ASP A 103 25.01 -22.34 21.32
N GLU A 104 24.95 -23.64 21.53
CA GLU A 104 24.40 -24.19 22.77
C GLU A 104 25.34 -23.96 23.97
N GLU A 105 24.83 -24.18 25.16
CA GLU A 105 25.61 -24.07 26.40
C GLU A 105 26.71 -25.15 26.43
N ASN A 106 27.96 -24.75 26.65
CA ASN A 106 29.17 -25.56 26.60
C ASN A 106 29.60 -26.03 25.21
N GLY A 107 29.04 -25.45 24.15
CA GLY A 107 29.53 -25.63 22.77
C GLY A 107 30.82 -24.88 22.49
N SER A 108 31.33 -25.03 21.27
CA SER A 108 32.60 -24.43 20.86
C SER A 108 32.50 -22.90 20.63
N GLY A 109 31.26 -22.40 20.50
CA GLY A 109 30.95 -21.00 20.17
C GLY A 109 31.02 -20.74 18.66
N ILE A 110 30.49 -19.59 18.27
CA ILE A 110 30.39 -19.20 16.86
C ILE A 110 31.76 -18.77 16.30
N ASP A 111 32.10 -19.26 15.09
CA ASP A 111 33.13 -18.67 14.27
C ASP A 111 32.55 -17.56 13.37
N PRO A 112 32.65 -16.28 13.76
CA PRO A 112 32.07 -15.20 12.98
C PRO A 112 32.76 -15.00 11.62
N SER A 113 33.97 -15.57 11.39
CA SER A 113 34.66 -15.48 10.13
C SER A 113 34.11 -16.42 9.06
N SER A 114 33.36 -17.43 9.47
CA SER A 114 32.73 -18.42 8.60
C SER A 114 31.39 -17.92 8.02
N LEU A 115 30.91 -16.73 8.45
CA LEU A 115 29.60 -16.19 8.02
C LEU A 115 29.57 -15.98 6.50
N SER A 116 28.48 -16.46 5.89
CA SER A 116 28.09 -16.13 4.54
C SER A 116 26.61 -15.64 4.58
N MET A 117 26.37 -14.40 4.16
CA MET A 117 25.04 -13.85 3.95
C MET A 117 24.94 -13.32 2.53
N LEU A 118 23.98 -13.82 1.77
CA LEU A 118 23.81 -13.51 0.35
C LEU A 118 22.33 -13.23 0.05
N ILE A 119 22.07 -12.18 -0.73
CA ILE A 119 20.77 -11.98 -1.39
C ILE A 119 20.93 -12.40 -2.85
N ASP A 120 20.13 -13.36 -3.29
CA ASP A 120 20.19 -13.94 -4.66
C ASP A 120 21.62 -14.36 -5.07
N GLY A 121 22.40 -14.83 -4.11
CA GLY A 121 23.79 -15.20 -4.31
C GLY A 121 24.78 -14.03 -4.35
N VAL A 122 24.35 -12.80 -4.06
CA VAL A 122 25.20 -11.60 -4.08
C VAL A 122 25.57 -11.18 -2.66
N GLU A 123 26.85 -10.85 -2.45
CA GLU A 123 27.37 -10.31 -1.20
C GLU A 123 26.92 -8.86 -0.98
N GLY A 124 26.70 -8.50 0.29
CA GLY A 124 26.41 -7.14 0.74
C GLY A 124 27.43 -6.60 1.72
N ASP A 125 27.11 -5.49 2.34
CA ASP A 125 27.89 -4.95 3.45
C ASP A 125 27.39 -5.57 4.76
N ILE A 126 28.32 -6.18 5.50
CA ILE A 126 28.03 -6.89 6.74
C ILE A 126 28.71 -6.18 7.91
N SER A 127 27.96 -5.93 8.98
CA SER A 127 28.49 -5.55 10.28
C SER A 127 28.22 -6.64 11.30
N THR A 128 29.19 -6.85 12.21
CA THR A 128 29.15 -7.92 13.23
C THR A 128 29.20 -7.28 14.62
N GLN A 129 28.33 -7.73 15.51
CA GLN A 129 28.27 -7.30 16.90
C GLN A 129 28.21 -8.54 17.82
N ALA A 130 29.11 -8.64 18.79
CA ALA A 130 29.04 -9.68 19.79
C ALA A 130 27.82 -9.47 20.72
N THR A 131 27.17 -10.57 21.08
CA THR A 131 26.06 -10.62 22.05
C THR A 131 26.44 -11.51 23.25
N GLU A 132 25.58 -11.62 24.23
CA GLU A 132 25.83 -12.51 25.39
C GLU A 132 25.89 -14.00 25.01
N LYS A 133 25.23 -14.39 23.91
CA LYS A 133 25.12 -15.80 23.49
C LYS A 133 25.91 -16.14 22.23
N GLY A 134 26.35 -15.14 21.47
CA GLY A 134 27.01 -15.34 20.19
C GLY A 134 27.22 -14.02 19.46
N TYR A 135 26.67 -13.90 18.25
CA TYR A 135 26.86 -12.72 17.39
C TYR A 135 25.57 -12.32 16.70
N GLN A 136 25.38 -11.02 16.56
CA GLN A 136 24.40 -10.41 15.68
C GLN A 136 25.09 -9.88 14.42
N PHE A 137 24.50 -10.19 13.28
CA PHE A 137 24.99 -9.78 11.96
C PHE A 137 23.94 -8.93 11.28
N THR A 138 24.39 -7.80 10.75
CA THR A 138 23.55 -6.90 9.96
C THR A 138 24.06 -6.87 8.54
N TYR A 139 23.20 -7.22 7.58
CA TYR A 139 23.49 -7.24 6.15
C TYR A 139 22.70 -6.15 5.44
N THR A 140 23.34 -5.40 4.55
CA THR A 140 22.70 -4.42 3.66
C THR A 140 23.17 -4.67 2.22
N PRO A 141 22.27 -4.81 1.23
CA PRO A 141 22.66 -4.93 -0.16
C PRO A 141 23.47 -3.72 -0.62
N ARG A 142 24.50 -3.92 -1.43
CA ARG A 142 25.30 -2.83 -2.01
C ARG A 142 24.59 -2.12 -3.17
N ASN A 143 23.69 -2.83 -3.83
CA ASN A 143 22.86 -2.28 -4.90
C ASN A 143 21.41 -2.40 -4.53
N GLU A 144 20.58 -1.55 -5.12
CA GLU A 144 19.13 -1.66 -5.02
C GLU A 144 18.67 -3.02 -5.55
N LEU A 145 17.76 -3.65 -4.82
CA LEU A 145 17.08 -4.86 -5.27
C LEU A 145 16.02 -4.48 -6.31
N SER A 146 15.79 -5.36 -7.26
CA SER A 146 14.73 -5.19 -8.25
C SER A 146 13.35 -5.42 -7.62
N GLU A 147 12.29 -5.03 -8.33
CA GLU A 147 10.94 -5.47 -7.97
C GLU A 147 10.81 -7.00 -8.09
N GLY A 148 10.08 -7.63 -7.16
CA GLY A 148 9.77 -9.06 -7.19
C GLY A 148 10.43 -9.88 -6.10
N ASN A 149 10.59 -11.18 -6.36
CA ASN A 149 11.06 -12.16 -5.38
C ASN A 149 12.59 -12.13 -5.19
N HIS A 150 12.99 -12.17 -3.93
CA HIS A 150 14.40 -12.24 -3.50
C HIS A 150 14.57 -13.29 -2.42
N SER A 151 15.75 -13.93 -2.35
CA SER A 151 16.08 -14.95 -1.37
C SER A 151 17.31 -14.55 -0.59
N LEU A 152 17.17 -14.40 0.73
CA LEU A 152 18.29 -14.30 1.66
C LEU A 152 18.74 -15.70 2.05
N THR A 153 20.02 -16.00 1.87
CA THR A 153 20.66 -17.21 2.40
C THR A 153 21.73 -16.82 3.40
N THR A 154 21.70 -17.45 4.57
CA THR A 154 22.68 -17.25 5.63
C THR A 154 23.26 -18.60 6.01
N SER A 155 24.57 -18.70 6.12
CA SER A 155 25.22 -19.88 6.70
C SER A 155 26.38 -19.46 7.61
N ILE A 156 26.60 -20.22 8.67
CA ILE A 156 27.67 -19.97 9.65
C ILE A 156 28.11 -21.30 10.27
N GLN A 157 29.30 -21.34 10.76
CA GLN A 157 29.88 -22.48 11.50
C GLN A 157 30.17 -22.09 12.94
N ASP A 158 30.18 -23.09 13.83
CA ASP A 158 30.84 -23.00 15.11
C ASP A 158 32.35 -23.19 14.99
N ASN A 159 33.08 -23.10 16.10
CA ASN A 159 34.54 -23.24 16.09
C ASN A 159 35.00 -24.72 15.94
N ASP A 160 34.10 -25.70 16.12
CA ASP A 160 34.38 -27.12 15.85
C ASP A 160 34.04 -27.54 14.40
N GLY A 161 33.43 -26.62 13.61
CA GLY A 161 33.16 -26.76 12.17
C GLY A 161 31.80 -27.27 11.81
N ASN A 162 30.83 -27.35 12.77
CA ASN A 162 29.44 -27.72 12.47
C ASN A 162 28.74 -26.53 11.84
N GLN A 163 28.02 -26.78 10.75
CA GLN A 163 27.39 -25.72 9.95
C GLN A 163 25.86 -25.66 10.12
N ALA A 164 25.35 -24.45 10.31
CA ALA A 164 23.96 -24.12 10.18
C ALA A 164 23.68 -23.28 8.92
N SER A 165 22.44 -23.35 8.43
CA SER A 165 21.99 -22.54 7.31
C SER A 165 20.53 -22.12 7.51
N LEU A 166 20.20 -20.88 7.06
CA LEU A 166 18.86 -20.32 7.06
C LEU A 166 18.59 -19.72 5.67
N SER A 167 17.37 -19.94 5.16
CA SER A 167 16.92 -19.32 3.92
C SER A 167 15.58 -18.66 4.16
N SER A 168 15.42 -17.41 3.70
CA SER A 168 14.20 -16.61 3.83
C SER A 168 13.86 -15.95 2.52
N VAL A 169 12.56 -15.85 2.20
CA VAL A 169 12.07 -15.30 0.92
C VAL A 169 11.34 -13.99 1.16
N TYR A 170 11.59 -13.01 0.32
CA TYR A 170 11.01 -11.68 0.35
C TYR A 170 10.46 -11.28 -1.01
N ILE A 171 9.51 -10.38 -1.02
CA ILE A 171 9.04 -9.69 -2.22
C ILE A 171 9.38 -8.21 -2.02
N VAL A 172 10.19 -7.65 -2.88
CA VAL A 172 10.42 -6.20 -2.91
C VAL A 172 9.34 -5.59 -3.80
N ASP A 173 8.58 -4.65 -3.23
CA ASP A 173 7.54 -3.91 -3.92
C ASP A 173 7.56 -2.46 -3.46
N THR A 174 8.07 -1.59 -4.34
CA THR A 174 8.24 -0.15 -4.08
C THR A 174 7.39 0.70 -5.02
N VAL A 175 6.61 0.08 -5.91
CA VAL A 175 5.83 0.74 -6.95
C VAL A 175 4.34 0.60 -6.65
N PRO A 176 3.60 1.71 -6.47
CA PRO A 176 2.16 1.64 -6.28
C PRO A 176 1.44 1.11 -7.53
N PRO A 177 0.22 0.55 -7.39
CA PRO A 177 -0.53 0.01 -8.51
C PRO A 177 -0.81 1.06 -9.58
N GLU A 178 -0.79 0.65 -10.84
CA GLU A 178 -1.27 1.48 -11.94
C GLU A 178 -2.79 1.66 -11.80
N LEU A 179 -3.27 2.89 -12.00
CA LEU A 179 -4.69 3.23 -11.96
C LEU A 179 -5.03 4.15 -13.13
N THR A 180 -5.95 3.72 -13.97
CA THR A 180 -6.51 4.52 -15.08
C THR A 180 -8.02 4.54 -14.94
N VAL A 181 -8.61 5.75 -14.96
CA VAL A 181 -10.05 5.96 -14.99
C VAL A 181 -10.45 6.37 -16.42
N ASN A 182 -11.49 5.72 -16.95
CA ASN A 182 -12.01 6.02 -18.27
C ASN A 182 -12.60 7.44 -18.33
N GLU A 183 -12.78 7.96 -19.54
CA GLU A 183 -13.49 9.22 -19.75
C GLU A 183 -14.90 9.16 -19.14
N TYR A 184 -15.30 10.25 -18.51
CA TYR A 184 -16.60 10.39 -17.85
C TYR A 184 -17.19 11.79 -18.12
N ARG A 185 -18.51 11.92 -17.95
CA ARG A 185 -19.20 13.21 -18.07
C ARG A 185 -19.02 14.02 -16.80
N GLN A 186 -18.62 15.27 -16.93
CA GLN A 186 -18.40 16.16 -15.79
C GLN A 186 -19.66 16.97 -15.42
N ILE A 187 -20.61 17.11 -16.34
CA ILE A 187 -21.93 17.69 -16.05
C ILE A 187 -23.01 16.69 -16.45
N VAL A 188 -23.81 16.30 -15.50
CA VAL A 188 -24.87 15.27 -15.65
C VAL A 188 -26.15 15.71 -14.97
N ASP A 189 -27.27 15.11 -15.35
CA ASP A 189 -28.56 15.21 -14.64
C ASP A 189 -29.01 13.88 -14.03
N ASP A 190 -28.22 12.83 -14.26
CA ASP A 190 -28.45 11.51 -13.64
C ASP A 190 -28.16 11.51 -12.14
N GLU A 191 -28.88 10.68 -11.38
CA GLU A 191 -28.73 10.56 -9.92
C GLU A 191 -27.48 9.77 -9.50
N SER A 192 -26.81 9.19 -10.45
CA SER A 192 -25.59 8.41 -10.24
C SER A 192 -24.70 8.48 -11.46
N ILE A 193 -23.43 8.15 -11.26
CA ILE A 193 -22.44 7.97 -12.33
C ILE A 193 -21.79 6.61 -12.18
N THR A 194 -21.55 5.94 -13.31
CA THR A 194 -20.70 4.74 -13.33
C THR A 194 -19.26 5.13 -13.60
N VAL A 195 -18.39 4.82 -12.66
CA VAL A 195 -16.94 5.03 -12.77
C VAL A 195 -16.31 3.73 -13.24
N GLU A 196 -15.63 3.80 -14.37
CA GLU A 196 -15.00 2.65 -15.01
C GLU A 196 -13.52 2.91 -15.21
N GLY A 197 -12.73 1.85 -15.26
CA GLY A 197 -11.30 1.96 -15.45
C GLY A 197 -10.56 0.65 -15.34
N VAL A 198 -9.24 0.76 -15.24
CA VAL A 198 -8.35 -0.40 -15.10
C VAL A 198 -7.37 -0.11 -13.98
N THR A 199 -7.14 -1.09 -13.13
CA THR A 199 -6.06 -1.08 -12.15
C THR A 199 -5.38 -2.42 -12.09
N LYS A 200 -4.07 -2.43 -11.91
CA LYS A 200 -3.27 -3.63 -11.72
C LYS A 200 -1.98 -3.28 -11.01
N ASP A 201 -1.44 -4.26 -10.34
CA ASP A 201 -0.08 -4.24 -9.85
C ASP A 201 0.72 -5.38 -10.48
N VAL A 202 1.99 -5.12 -10.77
CA VAL A 202 2.88 -6.09 -11.43
C VAL A 202 3.59 -6.97 -10.42
N THR A 203 3.84 -6.45 -9.23
CA THR A 203 4.67 -7.08 -8.19
C THR A 203 3.82 -7.82 -7.16
N THR A 204 2.79 -7.16 -6.62
CA THR A 204 1.93 -7.75 -5.59
C THR A 204 0.45 -7.65 -5.96
N SER A 205 -0.25 -8.78 -5.87
CA SER A 205 -1.68 -8.90 -6.14
C SER A 205 -2.41 -9.70 -5.05
N PRO A 206 -3.74 -9.57 -4.88
CA PRO A 206 -4.65 -8.66 -5.59
C PRO A 206 -4.53 -7.21 -5.12
N VAL A 207 -4.95 -6.28 -5.99
CA VAL A 207 -5.16 -4.88 -5.65
C VAL A 207 -6.54 -4.72 -4.99
N THR A 208 -6.63 -3.89 -3.97
CA THR A 208 -7.92 -3.45 -3.37
C THR A 208 -8.31 -2.10 -3.97
N LEU A 209 -9.57 -1.94 -4.40
CA LEU A 209 -10.06 -0.72 -5.02
C LEU A 209 -11.21 -0.12 -4.21
N LEU A 210 -11.10 1.17 -3.92
CA LEU A 210 -12.18 1.97 -3.34
C LEU A 210 -12.63 3.02 -4.34
N VAL A 211 -13.94 3.14 -4.55
CA VAL A 211 -14.56 4.18 -5.38
C VAL A 211 -15.57 4.95 -4.54
N GLY A 212 -15.34 6.23 -4.33
CA GLY A 212 -16.19 7.03 -3.44
C GLY A 212 -16.20 6.57 -1.98
N GLY A 213 -15.20 5.79 -1.57
CA GLY A 213 -15.09 5.19 -0.24
C GLY A 213 -15.72 3.80 -0.10
N GLU A 214 -16.35 3.27 -1.14
CA GLU A 214 -16.91 1.92 -1.18
C GLU A 214 -15.99 0.96 -1.94
N GLU A 215 -15.92 -0.30 -1.50
CA GLU A 215 -15.12 -1.32 -2.16
C GLU A 215 -15.73 -1.69 -3.52
N ALA A 216 -14.91 -1.67 -4.56
CA ALA A 216 -15.30 -2.02 -5.91
C ALA A 216 -14.61 -3.31 -6.37
N ALA A 217 -15.37 -4.16 -7.07
CA ALA A 217 -14.84 -5.39 -7.62
C ALA A 217 -13.94 -5.10 -8.83
N ILE A 218 -12.86 -5.86 -8.93
CA ILE A 218 -11.91 -5.85 -10.04
C ILE A 218 -11.96 -7.23 -10.69
N ASP A 219 -12.04 -7.29 -12.02
CA ASP A 219 -12.02 -8.54 -12.77
C ASP A 219 -10.58 -9.08 -12.95
N GLU A 220 -10.46 -10.23 -13.60
CA GLU A 220 -9.18 -10.91 -13.88
C GLU A 220 -8.25 -10.12 -14.82
N HIS A 221 -8.78 -9.11 -15.53
CA HIS A 221 -8.03 -8.22 -16.43
C HIS A 221 -7.69 -6.87 -15.76
N GLY A 222 -8.07 -6.70 -14.49
CA GLY A 222 -7.89 -5.46 -13.76
C GLY A 222 -8.97 -4.41 -14.03
N GLN A 223 -10.04 -4.75 -14.78
CA GLN A 223 -11.11 -3.82 -15.10
C GLN A 223 -12.08 -3.69 -13.92
N PHE A 224 -12.58 -2.48 -13.72
CA PHE A 224 -13.60 -2.21 -12.72
C PHE A 224 -14.71 -1.33 -13.29
N SER A 225 -15.91 -1.49 -12.73
CA SER A 225 -17.08 -0.66 -12.99
C SER A 225 -17.86 -0.54 -11.68
N HIS A 226 -18.04 0.68 -11.18
CA HIS A 226 -18.72 0.96 -9.92
C HIS A 226 -19.63 2.17 -10.05
N THR A 227 -20.88 2.05 -9.57
CA THR A 227 -21.88 3.14 -9.64
C THR A 227 -21.89 3.91 -8.35
N VAL A 228 -21.70 5.23 -8.43
CA VAL A 228 -21.70 6.16 -7.31
C VAL A 228 -22.91 7.08 -7.39
N SER A 229 -23.67 7.20 -6.30
CA SER A 229 -24.77 8.16 -6.19
C SER A 229 -24.24 9.58 -6.10
N LEU A 230 -24.91 10.50 -6.80
CA LEU A 230 -24.53 11.90 -6.87
C LEU A 230 -25.52 12.77 -6.06
N ARG A 231 -24.97 13.69 -5.28
CA ARG A 231 -25.74 14.81 -4.73
C ARG A 231 -25.94 15.88 -5.79
N VAL A 232 -27.01 16.64 -5.70
CA VAL A 232 -27.22 17.82 -6.54
C VAL A 232 -26.08 18.81 -6.30
N GLY A 233 -25.50 19.36 -7.38
CA GLY A 233 -24.34 20.23 -7.35
C GLY A 233 -23.01 19.48 -7.50
N GLU A 234 -21.97 20.01 -6.89
CA GLU A 234 -20.60 19.51 -7.04
C GLU A 234 -20.38 18.20 -6.25
N ASN A 235 -19.79 17.23 -6.91
CA ASN A 235 -19.38 15.95 -6.36
C ASN A 235 -17.90 15.72 -6.63
N TYR A 236 -17.18 15.25 -5.61
CA TYR A 236 -15.79 14.84 -5.68
C TYR A 236 -15.70 13.37 -5.32
N ILE A 237 -15.40 12.53 -6.31
CA ILE A 237 -15.32 11.08 -6.16
C ILE A 237 -13.85 10.69 -6.23
N THR A 238 -13.34 10.07 -5.18
CA THR A 238 -11.96 9.57 -5.18
C THR A 238 -11.97 8.09 -5.49
N VAL A 239 -11.14 7.67 -6.44
CA VAL A 239 -10.82 6.28 -6.74
C VAL A 239 -9.43 6.02 -6.16
N THR A 240 -9.30 4.99 -5.33
CA THR A 240 -8.02 4.61 -4.70
C THR A 240 -7.78 3.14 -4.90
N ALA A 241 -6.65 2.81 -5.51
CA ALA A 241 -6.15 1.46 -5.67
C ALA A 241 -5.00 1.23 -4.69
N THR A 242 -5.00 0.13 -3.96
CA THR A 242 -3.98 -0.22 -2.96
C THR A 242 -3.54 -1.66 -3.17
N ASP A 243 -2.24 -1.90 -3.27
CA ASP A 243 -1.64 -3.23 -3.39
C ASP A 243 -1.47 -3.93 -2.04
N LYS A 244 -0.86 -5.11 -2.04
CA LYS A 244 -0.55 -5.87 -0.82
C LYS A 244 0.63 -5.30 -0.03
N ALA A 245 1.48 -4.50 -0.65
CA ALA A 245 2.55 -3.77 0.03
C ALA A 245 2.02 -2.58 0.83
N GLY A 246 0.76 -2.17 0.59
CA GLY A 246 0.13 -1.00 1.18
C GLY A 246 0.41 0.30 0.42
N LEU A 247 1.02 0.21 -0.78
CA LEU A 247 1.24 1.35 -1.65
C LEU A 247 -0.05 1.67 -2.41
N SER A 248 -0.30 2.96 -2.67
CA SER A 248 -1.58 3.38 -3.24
C SER A 248 -1.43 4.40 -4.34
N SER A 249 -2.28 4.28 -5.36
CA SER A 249 -2.54 5.28 -6.38
C SER A 249 -3.96 5.81 -6.24
N SER A 250 -4.17 7.09 -6.53
CA SER A 250 -5.49 7.69 -6.46
C SER A 250 -5.78 8.62 -7.61
N PHE A 251 -7.06 8.66 -8.01
CA PHE A 251 -7.60 9.58 -9.00
C PHE A 251 -8.86 10.25 -8.41
N ARG A 252 -9.04 11.55 -8.68
CA ARG A 252 -10.18 12.32 -8.20
C ARG A 252 -11.02 12.81 -9.37
N LEU A 253 -12.28 12.33 -9.43
CA LEU A 253 -13.27 12.82 -10.38
C LEU A 253 -13.97 14.06 -9.80
N TYR A 254 -14.32 14.98 -10.68
CA TYR A 254 -15.18 16.13 -10.40
C TYR A 254 -16.41 16.07 -11.29
N VAL A 255 -17.60 16.05 -10.67
CA VAL A 255 -18.88 15.92 -11.38
C VAL A 255 -19.87 16.91 -10.80
N ILE A 256 -20.55 17.67 -11.67
CA ILE A 256 -21.63 18.57 -11.31
C ILE A 256 -22.94 17.92 -11.73
N ARG A 257 -23.80 17.62 -10.74
CA ARG A 257 -25.16 17.16 -11.02
C ARG A 257 -26.13 18.33 -11.09
N LEU A 258 -26.83 18.45 -12.19
CA LEU A 258 -27.89 19.45 -12.45
C LEU A 258 -29.28 18.84 -12.27
N ILE A 259 -30.32 19.67 -12.25
CA ILE A 259 -31.74 19.26 -12.15
C ILE A 259 -32.44 19.70 -13.42
N THR A 260 -32.84 18.78 -14.27
CA THR A 260 -33.47 19.05 -15.58
C THR A 260 -34.92 18.57 -15.69
N ASP A 261 -35.43 17.98 -14.62
CA ASP A 261 -36.67 17.21 -14.61
C ASP A 261 -37.72 17.72 -13.56
N ARG A 262 -37.66 19.03 -13.25
CA ARG A 262 -38.69 19.67 -12.38
C ARG A 262 -40.05 19.58 -13.05
N ILE A 263 -41.07 19.29 -12.26
CA ILE A 263 -42.47 19.22 -12.69
C ILE A 263 -43.40 20.11 -11.82
N GLN A 264 -44.59 20.35 -12.27
CA GLN A 264 -45.54 21.17 -11.54
C GLN A 264 -45.82 20.63 -10.13
N ALA A 265 -45.85 19.32 -9.96
CA ALA A 265 -46.08 18.69 -8.64
C ALA A 265 -44.99 19.03 -7.62
N ASP A 266 -43.73 19.21 -8.04
CA ASP A 266 -42.65 19.61 -7.13
C ASP A 266 -42.87 20.99 -6.54
N ILE A 267 -43.48 21.90 -7.33
CA ILE A 267 -43.83 23.25 -6.87
C ILE A 267 -45.03 23.20 -5.93
N GLU A 268 -46.05 22.40 -6.24
CA GLU A 268 -47.25 22.24 -5.41
C GLU A 268 -46.89 21.61 -4.05
N GLU A 269 -46.00 20.66 -4.03
CA GLU A 269 -45.46 20.08 -2.81
C GLU A 269 -44.74 21.13 -1.95
N LEU A 270 -43.84 21.92 -2.54
CA LEU A 270 -43.14 23.00 -1.84
C LEU A 270 -44.12 24.02 -1.28
N LEU A 271 -45.09 24.48 -2.09
CA LEU A 271 -46.12 25.46 -1.66
C LEU A 271 -46.98 24.88 -0.53
N THR A 272 -47.28 23.59 -0.57
CA THR A 272 -48.01 22.89 0.48
C THR A 272 -47.27 22.93 1.80
N ILE A 273 -45.96 22.65 1.79
CA ILE A 273 -45.10 22.70 2.99
C ILE A 273 -45.02 24.14 3.52
N LEU A 274 -44.75 25.11 2.63
CA LEU A 274 -44.64 26.52 3.00
C LEU A 274 -45.92 27.13 3.55
N SER A 275 -47.10 26.60 3.19
CA SER A 275 -48.42 27.07 3.65
C SER A 275 -48.81 26.52 5.01
N LYS A 276 -48.13 25.56 5.57
CA LYS A 276 -48.39 24.99 6.90
C LYS A 276 -48.02 25.99 8.00
N GLU A 277 -48.88 26.15 9.01
CA GLU A 277 -48.56 26.96 10.20
C GLU A 277 -47.48 26.30 11.06
N ASP A 278 -47.49 24.94 11.11
CA ASP A 278 -46.49 24.14 11.83
C ASP A 278 -45.88 23.13 10.87
N GLN A 279 -44.63 23.36 10.44
CA GLN A 279 -43.85 22.38 9.68
C GLN A 279 -43.23 21.33 10.62
N THR A 280 -43.13 20.08 10.17
CA THR A 280 -42.44 19.05 10.90
C THR A 280 -40.92 19.31 10.88
N GLU A 281 -40.18 18.69 11.81
CA GLU A 281 -38.72 18.79 11.85
C GLU A 281 -38.07 18.29 10.54
N GLU A 282 -38.61 17.22 9.95
CA GLU A 282 -38.17 16.69 8.65
C GLU A 282 -38.38 17.68 7.51
N GLU A 283 -39.56 18.34 7.47
CA GLU A 283 -39.89 19.39 6.46
C GLU A 283 -38.97 20.61 6.62
N LEU A 284 -38.67 21.01 7.85
CA LEU A 284 -37.74 22.11 8.13
C LEU A 284 -36.32 21.76 7.69
N ILE A 285 -35.90 20.51 7.92
CA ILE A 285 -34.60 20.00 7.44
C ILE A 285 -34.57 19.99 5.91
N GLN A 286 -35.60 19.52 5.25
CA GLN A 286 -35.73 19.54 3.79
C GLN A 286 -35.67 20.97 3.23
N LEU A 287 -36.38 21.91 3.83
CA LEU A 287 -36.36 23.33 3.44
C LEU A 287 -34.97 23.97 3.69
N ALA A 288 -34.27 23.54 4.74
CA ALA A 288 -32.95 24.04 5.07
C ALA A 288 -31.83 23.44 4.18
N GLN A 289 -32.04 22.23 3.66
CA GLN A 289 -31.07 21.55 2.79
C GLN A 289 -31.01 22.15 1.36
N THR A 290 -31.72 23.22 1.08
CA THR A 290 -31.59 24.06 -0.13
C THR A 290 -31.77 23.35 -1.48
N SER A 291 -32.16 22.09 -1.49
CA SER A 291 -32.25 21.24 -2.71
C SER A 291 -33.70 20.88 -3.07
N TYR A 292 -34.68 21.69 -2.64
CA TYR A 292 -36.06 21.44 -3.01
C TYR A 292 -36.26 21.57 -4.51
N LYS A 293 -36.65 20.50 -5.19
CA LYS A 293 -36.75 20.41 -6.64
C LYS A 293 -37.74 21.45 -7.20
N GLY A 294 -38.80 21.83 -6.41
CA GLY A 294 -39.76 22.85 -6.76
C GLY A 294 -39.31 24.31 -6.56
N ALA A 295 -38.15 24.53 -5.93
CA ALA A 295 -37.59 25.86 -5.75
C ALA A 295 -36.46 26.11 -6.78
N TYR A 296 -36.28 27.39 -7.13
CA TYR A 296 -35.06 27.84 -7.81
C TYR A 296 -34.48 28.97 -6.97
N ASN A 297 -33.42 28.67 -6.27
CA ASN A 297 -32.81 29.53 -5.26
C ASN A 297 -31.36 29.83 -5.51
N GLU A 298 -30.66 30.40 -4.52
CA GLU A 298 -29.22 30.75 -4.62
C GLU A 298 -28.34 29.54 -4.87
N THR A 299 -28.69 28.36 -4.36
CA THR A 299 -27.88 27.13 -4.63
C THR A 299 -28.04 26.65 -6.06
N ASP A 300 -29.23 26.75 -6.64
CA ASP A 300 -29.47 26.46 -8.05
C ASP A 300 -28.71 27.46 -8.92
N MET A 301 -28.73 28.74 -8.59
CA MET A 301 -28.02 29.78 -9.32
C MET A 301 -26.51 29.57 -9.25
N ASN A 302 -25.97 29.22 -8.09
CA ASN A 302 -24.55 28.92 -7.92
C ASN A 302 -24.16 27.68 -8.74
N ARG A 303 -24.91 26.61 -8.66
CA ARG A 303 -24.67 25.37 -9.41
C ARG A 303 -24.64 25.61 -10.92
N VAL A 304 -25.60 26.34 -11.45
CA VAL A 304 -25.65 26.69 -12.87
C VAL A 304 -24.49 27.64 -13.26
N THR A 305 -24.13 28.58 -12.38
CA THR A 305 -22.96 29.44 -12.58
C THR A 305 -21.68 28.61 -12.70
N THR A 306 -21.43 27.73 -11.73
CA THR A 306 -20.27 26.84 -11.72
C THR A 306 -20.21 25.96 -12.98
N ALA A 307 -21.35 25.39 -13.39
CA ALA A 307 -21.41 24.58 -14.60
C ALA A 307 -21.20 25.41 -15.88
N ALA A 308 -21.71 26.64 -15.94
CA ALA A 308 -21.49 27.53 -17.07
C ALA A 308 -20.04 28.01 -17.17
N GLU A 309 -19.40 28.33 -16.07
CA GLU A 309 -17.95 28.65 -16.04
C GLU A 309 -17.12 27.48 -16.52
N PHE A 310 -17.36 26.28 -15.96
CA PHE A 310 -16.66 25.05 -16.35
C PHE A 310 -16.77 24.77 -17.86
N LEU A 311 -17.98 24.85 -18.42
CA LEU A 311 -18.19 24.66 -19.86
C LEU A 311 -17.52 25.73 -20.70
N SER A 312 -17.55 26.98 -20.26
CA SER A 312 -16.92 28.09 -20.96
C SER A 312 -15.41 27.94 -21.02
N ASP A 313 -14.78 27.48 -19.94
CA ASP A 313 -13.36 27.17 -19.89
C ASP A 313 -13.03 25.95 -20.78
N SER A 314 -13.90 24.96 -20.80
CA SER A 314 -13.80 23.80 -21.67
C SER A 314 -13.93 24.17 -23.15
N LEU A 315 -14.82 25.10 -23.48
CA LEU A 315 -14.92 25.70 -24.87
C LEU A 315 -13.64 26.45 -25.23
N TYR A 316 -13.16 27.28 -24.32
CA TYR A 316 -11.93 28.05 -24.56
C TYR A 316 -10.71 27.16 -24.78
N SER A 317 -10.57 26.10 -24.01
CA SER A 317 -9.48 25.12 -24.19
C SER A 317 -9.52 24.39 -25.54
N ARG A 318 -10.72 24.28 -26.13
CA ARG A 318 -10.96 23.71 -27.47
C ARG A 318 -10.86 24.73 -28.61
N GLY A 319 -10.44 25.99 -28.32
CA GLY A 319 -10.21 27.02 -29.29
C GLY A 319 -11.43 27.89 -29.62
N TYR A 320 -12.52 27.78 -28.87
CA TYR A 320 -13.66 28.70 -28.97
C TYR A 320 -13.39 29.96 -28.15
N ILE A 321 -14.17 31.03 -28.43
CA ILE A 321 -14.16 32.24 -27.59
C ILE A 321 -14.85 31.89 -26.27
N ASN A 322 -14.24 32.25 -25.14
CA ASN A 322 -14.87 32.04 -23.85
C ASN A 322 -16.19 32.86 -23.76
N PRO A 323 -17.37 32.20 -23.70
CA PRO A 323 -18.65 32.90 -23.73
C PRO A 323 -19.06 33.45 -22.36
N TYR A 324 -18.40 33.06 -21.29
CA TYR A 324 -18.77 33.46 -19.93
C TYR A 324 -18.36 34.89 -19.62
N VAL A 325 -19.27 35.62 -19.00
CA VAL A 325 -19.03 36.96 -18.47
C VAL A 325 -19.40 36.94 -16.99
N PRO A 326 -18.48 37.18 -16.06
CA PRO A 326 -18.75 37.17 -14.64
C PRO A 326 -19.94 38.06 -14.27
N VAL A 327 -20.86 37.53 -13.49
CA VAL A 327 -22.00 38.26 -12.92
C VAL A 327 -21.80 38.26 -11.41
N ASN A 328 -21.30 39.39 -10.88
CA ASN A 328 -21.05 39.50 -9.44
C ASN A 328 -22.35 39.83 -8.70
N PRO A 329 -22.82 38.97 -7.80
CA PRO A 329 -23.99 39.23 -6.99
C PRO A 329 -23.84 40.45 -6.07
N GLU A 330 -22.63 40.66 -5.56
CA GLU A 330 -22.20 41.81 -4.76
C GLU A 330 -20.75 42.16 -5.04
N PRO A 331 -20.28 43.38 -4.78
CA PRO A 331 -18.89 43.74 -4.85
C PRO A 331 -18.01 42.88 -3.96
N GLY A 332 -17.04 42.16 -4.57
CA GLY A 332 -16.12 41.25 -3.87
C GLY A 332 -16.68 39.86 -3.54
N ARG A 333 -17.83 39.51 -4.13
CA ARG A 333 -18.44 38.18 -3.97
C ARG A 333 -18.84 37.63 -5.34
N ASP A 334 -18.46 36.41 -5.63
CA ASP A 334 -18.63 35.69 -6.88
C ASP A 334 -19.75 34.62 -6.82
N TYR A 335 -20.42 34.47 -5.66
CA TYR A 335 -21.49 33.51 -5.45
C TYR A 335 -22.76 34.17 -4.90
N TRP A 336 -23.93 33.59 -5.22
CA TRP A 336 -25.24 34.04 -4.77
C TRP A 336 -25.50 33.62 -3.32
N VAL A 337 -26.20 34.47 -2.58
CA VAL A 337 -26.63 34.22 -1.20
C VAL A 337 -28.11 34.48 -1.03
N LYS A 338 -28.75 33.80 -0.07
CA LYS A 338 -30.19 33.83 0.18
C LYS A 338 -30.76 35.24 0.44
N GLU A 339 -29.92 36.07 1.08
CA GLU A 339 -30.31 37.42 1.48
C GLU A 339 -30.40 38.41 0.29
N ASN A 340 -29.69 38.09 -0.82
CA ASN A 340 -29.56 38.99 -1.95
C ASN A 340 -30.33 38.49 -3.16
N LYS A 341 -31.47 39.10 -3.40
CA LYS A 341 -32.21 38.86 -4.63
C LYS A 341 -31.50 39.51 -5.81
N PRO A 342 -31.32 38.77 -6.93
CA PRO A 342 -30.66 39.32 -8.11
C PRO A 342 -31.44 40.51 -8.65
N THR A 343 -30.72 41.55 -9.04
CA THR A 343 -31.27 42.67 -9.80
C THR A 343 -31.69 42.20 -11.20
N LEU A 344 -32.48 42.98 -11.92
CA LEU A 344 -32.85 42.65 -13.29
C LEU A 344 -31.63 42.53 -14.22
N GLU A 345 -30.62 43.37 -14.01
CA GLU A 345 -29.39 43.34 -14.81
C GLU A 345 -28.57 42.09 -14.52
N GLN A 346 -28.42 41.72 -13.23
CA GLN A 346 -27.76 40.51 -12.79
C GLN A 346 -28.45 39.25 -13.33
N SER A 347 -29.80 39.19 -13.23
CA SER A 347 -30.58 38.05 -13.74
C SER A 347 -30.45 37.89 -15.25
N LYS A 348 -30.46 39.02 -16.00
CA LYS A 348 -30.18 39.01 -17.47
C LYS A 348 -28.75 38.55 -17.79
N GLY A 349 -27.77 39.02 -17.04
CA GLY A 349 -26.36 38.58 -17.20
C GLY A 349 -26.20 37.09 -16.96
N TYR A 350 -26.81 36.62 -15.89
CA TYR A 350 -26.80 35.20 -15.51
C TYR A 350 -27.38 34.31 -16.63
N VAL A 351 -28.60 34.58 -17.07
CA VAL A 351 -29.22 33.83 -18.17
C VAL A 351 -28.46 33.95 -19.48
N SER A 352 -27.88 35.16 -19.77
CA SER A 352 -27.09 35.39 -20.97
C SER A 352 -25.83 34.52 -21.04
N ASN A 353 -25.25 34.11 -19.91
CA ASN A 353 -24.11 33.18 -19.90
C ASN A 353 -24.49 31.83 -20.52
N VAL A 354 -25.61 31.26 -20.06
CA VAL A 354 -26.11 29.98 -20.59
C VAL A 354 -26.54 30.13 -22.06
N LYS A 355 -27.16 31.26 -22.39
CA LYS A 355 -27.53 31.55 -23.78
C LYS A 355 -26.31 31.61 -24.71
N ARG A 356 -25.24 32.31 -24.32
CA ARG A 356 -24.00 32.39 -25.12
C ARG A 356 -23.32 31.03 -25.29
N ILE A 357 -23.34 30.18 -24.25
CA ILE A 357 -22.85 28.80 -24.33
C ILE A 357 -23.65 28.03 -25.38
N ARG A 358 -25.00 28.12 -25.31
CA ARG A 358 -25.90 27.51 -26.31
C ARG A 358 -25.60 27.99 -27.75
N GLU A 359 -25.42 29.29 -27.93
CA GLU A 359 -25.21 29.92 -29.23
C GLU A 359 -23.84 29.68 -29.83
N THR A 360 -22.88 29.14 -29.05
CA THR A 360 -21.56 28.72 -29.58
C THR A 360 -21.71 27.61 -30.63
N PHE A 361 -22.79 26.84 -30.57
CA PHE A 361 -23.08 25.75 -31.49
C PHE A 361 -24.27 26.14 -32.39
N HIS A 362 -24.00 26.51 -33.64
CA HIS A 362 -25.01 26.97 -34.58
C HIS A 362 -25.98 25.92 -35.13
N PHE A 363 -25.72 24.62 -34.90
CA PHE A 363 -26.48 23.52 -35.49
C PHE A 363 -26.70 22.39 -34.51
N VAL A 364 -27.39 22.63 -33.39
CA VAL A 364 -27.84 21.55 -32.51
C VAL A 364 -29.36 21.46 -32.54
N PRO A 365 -29.92 20.47 -33.23
CA PRO A 365 -31.33 20.16 -33.11
C PRO A 365 -31.64 19.89 -31.64
N ASP A 366 -32.75 20.36 -31.13
CA ASP A 366 -33.32 20.04 -29.83
C ASP A 366 -32.69 20.68 -28.58
N LEU A 367 -31.71 21.59 -28.66
CA LEU A 367 -31.34 22.42 -27.53
C LEU A 367 -32.52 23.36 -27.16
N PRO A 368 -32.99 23.35 -25.91
CA PRO A 368 -34.07 24.23 -25.49
C PRO A 368 -33.68 25.72 -25.61
N GLU A 369 -34.64 26.58 -25.70
CA GLU A 369 -34.41 28.04 -25.65
C GLU A 369 -34.06 28.47 -24.23
N ALA A 370 -33.05 29.33 -24.09
CA ALA A 370 -32.76 29.97 -22.81
C ALA A 370 -33.78 31.10 -22.57
N PRO A 371 -34.27 31.29 -21.33
CA PRO A 371 -35.15 32.42 -21.03
C PRO A 371 -34.46 33.76 -21.27
N SER A 372 -35.24 34.80 -21.48
CA SER A 372 -34.72 36.17 -21.71
C SER A 372 -34.29 36.88 -20.43
N ASP A 373 -34.95 36.58 -19.34
CA ASP A 373 -34.66 37.05 -17.97
C ASP A 373 -35.35 36.13 -16.94
N MET A 374 -35.33 36.53 -15.67
CA MET A 374 -35.94 35.76 -14.57
C MET A 374 -37.19 36.43 -13.99
N GLN A 375 -37.84 37.36 -14.66
CA GLN A 375 -39.00 38.08 -14.11
C GLN A 375 -40.25 37.20 -13.97
N SER A 376 -40.45 36.26 -14.89
CA SER A 376 -41.58 35.30 -14.87
C SER A 376 -41.03 33.86 -14.94
N PHE A 377 -40.00 33.58 -14.16
CA PHE A 377 -39.22 32.37 -14.26
C PHE A 377 -40.03 31.14 -13.83
N THR A 378 -40.22 30.21 -14.73
CA THR A 378 -40.95 28.96 -14.55
C THR A 378 -40.01 27.78 -14.31
N PHE A 379 -40.57 26.68 -13.79
CA PHE A 379 -39.78 25.44 -13.64
C PHE A 379 -39.30 24.91 -15.01
N GLN A 380 -40.02 25.14 -16.09
CA GLN A 380 -39.60 24.75 -17.43
C GLN A 380 -38.39 25.56 -17.88
N GLU A 381 -38.34 26.85 -17.60
CA GLU A 381 -37.21 27.72 -17.91
C GLU A 381 -36.01 27.35 -17.03
N ALA A 382 -36.21 26.98 -15.77
CA ALA A 382 -35.15 26.43 -14.92
C ALA A 382 -34.58 25.12 -15.49
N ASN A 383 -35.43 24.19 -15.89
CA ASN A 383 -35.02 22.95 -16.56
C ASN A 383 -34.28 23.25 -17.87
N ASN A 384 -34.74 24.19 -18.65
CA ASN A 384 -34.10 24.56 -19.93
C ASN A 384 -32.67 25.07 -19.73
N LEU A 385 -32.44 25.93 -18.71
CA LEU A 385 -31.10 26.42 -18.41
C LEU A 385 -30.14 25.26 -18.09
N GLU A 386 -30.53 24.40 -17.19
CA GLU A 386 -29.71 23.27 -16.76
C GLU A 386 -29.55 22.23 -17.89
N LYS A 387 -30.62 21.96 -18.64
CA LYS A 387 -30.59 21.03 -19.78
C LYS A 387 -29.68 21.48 -20.91
N ILE A 388 -29.59 22.78 -21.19
CA ILE A 388 -28.60 23.32 -22.15
C ILE A 388 -27.18 22.91 -21.75
N LEU A 389 -26.83 23.09 -20.47
CA LEU A 389 -25.50 22.79 -19.98
C LEU A 389 -25.17 21.30 -20.06
N VAL A 390 -26.11 20.43 -19.66
CA VAL A 390 -25.98 18.96 -19.76
C VAL A 390 -25.79 18.53 -21.21
N GLN A 391 -26.57 19.09 -22.15
CA GLN A 391 -26.51 18.72 -23.54
C GLN A 391 -25.23 19.23 -24.22
N VAL A 392 -24.76 20.43 -23.87
CA VAL A 392 -23.49 20.95 -24.38
C VAL A 392 -22.31 20.10 -23.90
N GLU A 393 -22.30 19.68 -22.66
CA GLU A 393 -21.29 18.73 -22.17
C GLU A 393 -21.30 17.41 -22.95
N SER A 394 -22.49 16.87 -23.21
CA SER A 394 -22.63 15.64 -24.01
C SER A 394 -22.05 15.81 -25.43
N MET A 395 -22.15 17.00 -26.01
CA MET A 395 -21.59 17.29 -27.32
C MET A 395 -20.07 17.28 -27.33
N PHE A 396 -19.41 17.72 -26.27
CA PHE A 396 -17.93 17.64 -26.18
C PHE A 396 -17.44 16.22 -26.33
N GLN A 397 -18.07 15.26 -25.67
CA GLN A 397 -17.70 13.87 -25.82
C GLN A 397 -17.89 13.32 -27.24
N TRP A 398 -18.95 13.77 -27.95
CA TRP A 398 -19.14 13.42 -29.34
C TRP A 398 -18.07 14.05 -30.25
N MET A 399 -17.71 15.31 -29.98
CA MET A 399 -16.67 15.99 -30.72
C MET A 399 -15.31 15.33 -30.53
N ASP A 400 -14.92 15.05 -29.30
CA ASP A 400 -13.64 14.42 -28.96
C ASP A 400 -13.52 13.04 -29.63
N LYS A 401 -14.58 12.21 -29.59
CA LYS A 401 -14.64 10.94 -30.34
C LYS A 401 -14.58 11.12 -31.87
N SER A 402 -15.25 12.14 -32.41
CA SER A 402 -15.25 12.41 -33.86
C SER A 402 -13.89 12.90 -34.33
N TYR A 403 -13.18 13.69 -33.53
CA TYR A 403 -11.82 14.13 -33.85
C TYR A 403 -10.82 12.97 -33.84
N LEU A 404 -10.92 12.03 -32.90
CA LEU A 404 -10.11 10.82 -32.87
C LEU A 404 -10.35 9.98 -34.13
N MET A 405 -11.62 9.78 -34.53
CA MET A 405 -11.96 9.03 -35.76
C MET A 405 -11.48 9.74 -37.02
N ALA A 406 -11.58 11.07 -37.09
CA ALA A 406 -11.08 11.85 -38.23
C ALA A 406 -9.55 11.88 -38.28
N GLY A 407 -8.87 11.91 -37.14
CA GLY A 407 -7.41 11.85 -37.03
C GLY A 407 -6.84 10.49 -37.46
N GLU A 408 -7.48 9.40 -37.13
CA GLU A 408 -7.11 8.05 -37.58
C GLU A 408 -7.31 7.88 -39.09
N ALA A 409 -8.35 8.46 -39.64
CA ALA A 409 -8.59 8.42 -41.10
C ALA A 409 -7.59 9.28 -41.91
N MET A 410 -6.99 10.28 -41.31
CA MET A 410 -6.02 11.18 -41.99
C MET A 410 -4.56 10.72 -41.85
N CYS A 411 -4.24 9.81 -40.94
CA CYS A 411 -2.87 9.30 -40.72
C CYS A 411 -2.54 8.01 -41.48
N GLY A 412 -3.45 7.50 -42.25
CA GLY A 412 -3.31 6.23 -42.97
C GLY A 412 -3.25 6.32 -44.47
N GLU A 413 -2.47 7.18 -45.07
CA GLU A 413 -2.01 7.13 -46.48
C GLU A 413 -1.48 8.47 -46.95
N PHE A 414 -0.19 8.68 -46.74
CA PHE A 414 0.65 9.47 -47.64
C PHE A 414 2.07 8.89 -47.67
#